data_12a9ee997cee8f806518696d9e14c8ba
#
_entry.id   12a9ee997cee8f806518696d9e14c8ba
#
_cell.length_a   1.000
_cell.length_b   1.000
_cell.length_c   1.000
_cell.angle_alpha   90.00
_cell.angle_beta   90.00
_cell.angle_gamma   90.00
#
_symmetry.space_group_name_H-M   'P 1'
#
loop_
_entity.id
_entity.type
_entity.pdbx_description
1 polymer ?
#
loop_
_entity_poly.entity_id
_entity_poly.type
_entity_poly.pdbx_seq_one_letter_code
_entity_poly.pdbx_strand_id
1 'polypeptide(L)'
;MRNWKKVLGVASAAAMAATMMMPASVFAADDETFKIGVIGPMTGDYAQYGTNVYNAAKIAADEINENGGFNGYKVEILDAGDDQGDPEKAVNAYNDLIDKGMQMLC
;
A
#
# COMPACT_ATOMS: atom_id res chain seq x y z
N MET A 1 48.24 -1.25 -23.98
CA MET A 1 47.05 -1.76 -24.67
C MET A 1 46.35 -2.91 -24.00
N ARG A 2 47.07 -3.89 -23.45
CA ARG A 2 46.44 -5.02 -22.73
C ARG A 2 45.69 -4.62 -21.46
N ASN A 3 46.22 -3.64 -20.72
CA ASN A 3 45.61 -3.22 -19.46
C ASN A 3 44.32 -2.43 -19.70
N TRP A 4 44.19 -1.80 -20.85
CA TRP A 4 43.01 -1.03 -21.20
C TRP A 4 41.79 -1.91 -21.46
N LYS A 5 41.99 -3.05 -22.13
CA LYS A 5 40.90 -4.01 -22.36
C LYS A 5 40.42 -4.68 -21.07
N LYS A 6 41.33 -4.90 -20.14
CA LYS A 6 40.97 -5.44 -18.81
C LYS A 6 40.20 -4.42 -17.95
N VAL A 7 40.59 -3.16 -18.04
CA VAL A 7 39.92 -2.07 -17.32
C VAL A 7 38.50 -1.84 -17.85
N LEU A 8 38.31 -1.89 -19.16
CA LEU A 8 36.99 -1.77 -19.77
C LEU A 8 36.06 -2.90 -19.41
N GLY A 9 36.58 -4.13 -19.33
CA GLY A 9 35.80 -5.29 -18.92
C GLY A 9 35.31 -5.20 -17.47
N VAL A 10 36.17 -4.73 -16.59
CA VAL A 10 35.82 -4.55 -15.17
C VAL A 10 34.84 -3.42 -14.96
N ALA A 11 35.01 -2.31 -15.69
CA ALA A 11 34.12 -1.17 -15.63
C ALA A 11 32.72 -1.50 -16.13
N SER A 12 32.60 -2.30 -17.19
CA SER A 12 31.30 -2.70 -17.71
C SER A 12 30.58 -3.70 -16.78
N ALA A 13 31.32 -4.60 -16.13
CA ALA A 13 30.75 -5.52 -15.18
C ALA A 13 30.23 -4.79 -13.92
N ALA A 14 30.98 -3.82 -13.44
CA ALA A 14 30.56 -3.01 -12.29
C ALA A 14 29.34 -2.15 -12.62
N ALA A 15 29.27 -1.59 -13.81
CA ALA A 15 28.12 -0.82 -14.27
C ALA A 15 26.86 -1.68 -14.39
N MET A 16 27.00 -2.91 -14.87
CA MET A 16 25.86 -3.83 -14.96
C MET A 16 25.35 -4.26 -13.59
N ALA A 17 26.23 -4.48 -12.64
CA ALA A 17 25.82 -4.83 -11.28
C ALA A 17 25.09 -3.68 -10.58
N ALA A 18 25.54 -2.45 -10.79
CA ALA A 18 24.87 -1.28 -10.24
C ALA A 18 23.49 -1.05 -10.84
N THR A 19 23.32 -1.28 -12.14
CA THR A 19 22.02 -1.12 -12.80
C THR A 19 21.02 -2.21 -12.42
N MET A 20 21.48 -3.40 -12.04
CA MET A 20 20.58 -4.45 -11.59
C MET A 20 20.03 -4.23 -10.17
N MET A 21 20.79 -3.55 -9.31
CA MET A 21 20.36 -3.30 -7.95
C MET A 21 19.43 -2.09 -7.81
N MET A 22 19.60 -1.07 -8.62
CA MET A 22 18.78 0.15 -8.54
C MET A 22 17.33 -0.03 -8.96
N PRO A 23 16.99 -0.74 -10.03
CA PRO A 23 15.59 -0.91 -10.43
C PRO A 23 14.76 -1.68 -9.39
N ALA A 24 15.34 -2.67 -8.73
CA ALA A 24 14.61 -3.47 -7.75
C ALA A 24 14.26 -2.67 -6.49
N SER A 25 15.13 -1.78 -6.03
CA SER A 25 14.85 -0.97 -4.84
C SER A 25 13.92 0.21 -5.13
N VAL A 26 13.95 0.77 -6.33
CA VAL A 26 13.06 1.88 -6.72
C VAL A 26 11.62 1.39 -6.92
N PHE A 27 11.42 0.23 -7.51
CA PHE A 27 10.07 -0.34 -7.69
C PHE A 27 9.44 -0.84 -6.40
N ALA A 28 10.22 -1.21 -5.41
CA ALA A 28 9.68 -1.65 -4.12
C ALA A 28 9.19 -0.49 -3.25
N ALA A 29 9.61 0.75 -3.52
CA ALA A 29 9.40 1.87 -2.60
C ALA A 29 8.16 2.71 -2.89
N ASP A 30 7.72 2.89 -4.14
CA ASP A 30 6.90 4.05 -4.43
C ASP A 30 5.45 3.80 -4.86
N ASP A 31 5.12 2.71 -5.54
CA ASP A 31 3.81 2.64 -6.16
C ASP A 31 2.98 1.43 -5.75
N GLU A 32 3.51 0.63 -4.85
CA GLU A 32 2.91 -0.66 -4.63
C GLU A 32 2.43 -0.81 -3.20
N THR A 33 1.49 0.02 -2.86
CA THR A 33 0.72 -0.08 -1.64
C THR A 33 -0.58 -0.79 -1.95
N PHE A 34 -0.88 -1.84 -1.20
CA PHE A 34 -2.16 -2.50 -1.27
C PHE A 34 -3.16 -1.72 -0.42
N LYS A 35 -4.13 -1.09 -1.07
CA LYS A 35 -5.06 -0.16 -0.43
C LYS A 35 -6.36 -0.84 -0.05
N ILE A 36 -6.67 -0.82 1.23
CA ILE A 36 -7.88 -1.41 1.80
C ILE A 36 -8.79 -0.29 2.29
N GLY A 37 -10.03 -0.31 1.82
CA GLY A 37 -11.07 0.59 2.29
C GLY A 37 -11.84 -0.01 3.47
N VAL A 38 -12.36 0.84 4.31
CA VAL A 38 -13.27 0.48 5.40
C VAL A 38 -14.48 1.37 5.32
N ILE A 39 -15.67 0.80 5.35
CA ILE A 39 -16.94 1.52 5.39
C ILE A 39 -17.71 1.05 6.61
N GLY A 40 -18.26 1.99 7.32
CA GLY A 40 -19.11 1.72 8.46
C GLY A 40 -19.64 3.01 9.05
N PRO A 41 -20.49 2.92 10.06
CA PRO A 41 -20.96 4.11 10.76
C PRO A 41 -19.81 4.68 11.60
N MET A 42 -19.30 5.83 11.21
CA MET A 42 -18.23 6.54 11.94
C MET A 42 -18.78 7.68 12.78
N THR A 43 -19.99 8.09 12.53
CA THR A 43 -20.73 9.12 13.28
C THR A 43 -22.13 8.63 13.62
N GLY A 44 -22.82 9.28 14.57
CA GLY A 44 -24.15 8.92 14.99
C GLY A 44 -24.18 7.82 16.06
N ASP A 45 -25.34 7.21 16.22
CA ASP A 45 -25.62 6.26 17.31
C ASP A 45 -24.79 4.98 17.25
N TYR A 46 -24.35 4.59 16.06
CA TYR A 46 -23.58 3.38 15.84
C TYR A 46 -22.08 3.64 15.62
N ALA A 47 -21.62 4.85 15.87
CA ALA A 47 -20.22 5.26 15.61
C ALA A 47 -19.19 4.36 16.29
N GLN A 48 -19.51 3.83 17.46
CA GLN A 48 -18.62 2.95 18.19
C GLN A 48 -18.29 1.67 17.41
N TYR A 49 -19.27 1.12 16.70
CA TYR A 49 -19.06 -0.10 15.91
C TYR A 49 -18.12 0.15 14.75
N GLY A 50 -18.39 1.18 13.96
CA GLY A 50 -17.55 1.52 12.80
C GLY A 50 -16.13 1.91 13.19
N THR A 51 -16.00 2.73 14.22
CA THR A 51 -14.70 3.15 14.73
C THR A 51 -13.86 1.97 15.22
N ASN A 52 -14.48 1.02 15.92
CA ASN A 52 -13.77 -0.16 16.39
C ASN A 52 -13.29 -1.04 15.24
N VAL A 53 -14.10 -1.25 14.22
CA VAL A 53 -13.70 -2.00 13.01
C VAL A 53 -12.54 -1.30 12.31
N TYR A 54 -12.64 0.01 12.14
CA TYR A 54 -11.58 0.80 11.50
C TYR A 54 -10.26 0.72 12.28
N ASN A 55 -10.30 0.87 13.58
CA ASN A 55 -9.10 0.77 14.41
C ASN A 55 -8.50 -0.64 14.36
N ALA A 56 -9.32 -1.67 14.37
CA ALA A 56 -8.87 -3.05 14.26
C ALA A 56 -8.19 -3.30 12.90
N ALA A 57 -8.75 -2.79 11.82
CA ALA A 57 -8.14 -2.88 10.49
C ALA A 57 -6.77 -2.22 10.45
N LYS A 58 -6.63 -1.05 11.07
CA LYS A 58 -5.34 -0.34 11.15
C LYS A 58 -4.30 -1.12 11.94
N ILE A 59 -4.68 -1.71 13.06
CA ILE A 59 -3.79 -2.54 13.85
C ILE A 59 -3.32 -3.75 13.05
N ALA A 60 -4.24 -4.43 12.36
CA ALA A 60 -3.90 -5.56 11.51
C ALA A 60 -2.95 -5.17 10.38
N ALA A 61 -3.18 -4.03 9.74
CA ALA A 61 -2.29 -3.54 8.70
C ALA A 61 -0.88 -3.25 9.23
N ASP A 62 -0.78 -2.65 10.40
CA ASP A 62 0.51 -2.39 11.04
C ASP A 62 1.27 -3.69 11.32
N GLU A 63 0.60 -4.71 11.83
CA GLU A 63 1.21 -6.02 12.06
C GLU A 63 1.68 -6.68 10.76
N ILE A 64 0.87 -6.62 9.71
CA ILE A 64 1.25 -7.14 8.40
C ILE A 64 2.50 -6.42 7.87
N ASN A 65 2.53 -5.10 7.99
CA ASN A 65 3.66 -4.29 7.53
C ASN A 65 4.95 -4.55 8.32
N GLU A 66 4.84 -4.77 9.63
CA GLU A 66 5.98 -5.14 10.47
C GLU A 66 6.58 -6.48 10.07
N ASN A 67 5.76 -7.39 9.55
CA ASN A 67 6.18 -8.72 9.10
C ASN A 67 6.55 -8.77 7.61
N GLY A 68 6.78 -7.64 6.97
CA GLY A 68 7.24 -7.56 5.59
C GLY A 68 6.16 -7.25 4.56
N GLY A 69 4.95 -6.96 4.99
CA GLY A 69 3.85 -6.61 4.10
C GLY A 69 3.16 -7.83 3.48
N PHE A 70 2.27 -7.55 2.57
CA PHE A 70 1.53 -8.56 1.82
C PHE A 70 2.19 -8.76 0.45
N ASN A 71 2.77 -9.93 0.21
CA ASN A 71 3.56 -10.22 -0.98
C ASN A 71 4.66 -9.17 -1.28
N GLY A 72 5.24 -8.60 -0.24
CA GLY A 72 6.22 -7.53 -0.37
C GLY A 72 5.62 -6.13 -0.54
N TYR A 73 4.31 -6.02 -0.63
CA TYR A 73 3.61 -4.74 -0.71
C TYR A 73 3.24 -4.23 0.69
N LYS A 74 3.39 -2.94 0.88
CA LYS A 74 2.87 -2.30 2.08
C LYS A 74 1.34 -2.26 2.04
N VAL A 75 0.70 -2.59 3.15
CA VAL A 75 -0.75 -2.48 3.30
C VAL A 75 -1.09 -1.11 3.87
N GLU A 76 -2.02 -0.42 3.24
CA GLU A 76 -2.52 0.88 3.68
C GLU A 76 -4.03 0.81 3.90
N ILE A 77 -4.47 1.27 5.05
CA ILE A 77 -5.90 1.47 5.32
C ILE A 77 -6.23 2.92 4.96
N LEU A 78 -7.10 3.09 3.99
CA LEU A 78 -7.58 4.41 3.58
C LEU A 78 -8.43 5.03 4.67
N ASP A 79 -8.66 6.34 4.60
CA ASP A 79 -9.59 6.99 5.51
C ASP A 79 -10.96 6.33 5.41
N ALA A 80 -11.58 6.09 6.56
CA ALA A 80 -12.84 5.36 6.62
C ALA A 80 -13.97 6.11 5.93
N GLY A 81 -14.77 5.38 5.17
CA GLY A 81 -16.04 5.87 4.65
C GLY A 81 -17.10 5.80 5.73
N ASP A 82 -17.79 6.92 5.96
CA ASP A 82 -18.88 6.97 6.94
C ASP A 82 -20.21 6.79 6.23
N ASP A 83 -20.90 5.71 6.52
CA ASP A 83 -22.22 5.44 5.95
C ASP A 83 -23.38 5.87 6.84
N GLN A 84 -23.11 6.22 8.09
CA GLN A 84 -24.13 6.59 9.09
C GLN A 84 -25.29 5.59 9.19
N GLY A 85 -25.06 4.35 8.77
CA GLY A 85 -26.10 3.33 8.70
C GLY A 85 -27.09 3.53 7.54
N ASP A 86 -26.75 4.31 6.54
CA ASP A 86 -27.61 4.67 5.39
C ASP A 86 -27.07 4.03 4.10
N PRO A 87 -27.91 3.27 3.36
CA PRO A 87 -27.46 2.59 2.15
C PRO A 87 -26.94 3.52 1.05
N GLU A 88 -27.54 4.70 0.86
CA GLU A 88 -27.08 5.64 -0.16
C GLU A 88 -25.72 6.21 0.20
N LYS A 89 -25.51 6.54 1.48
CA LYS A 89 -24.22 7.01 1.95
C LYS A 89 -23.15 5.94 1.85
N ALA A 90 -23.51 4.68 2.06
CA ALA A 90 -22.59 3.55 1.87
C ALA A 90 -22.12 3.44 0.42
N VAL A 91 -23.03 3.59 -0.55
CA VAL A 91 -22.67 3.59 -1.97
C VAL A 91 -21.76 4.77 -2.32
N ASN A 92 -22.05 5.94 -1.82
CA ASN A 92 -21.21 7.12 -2.04
C ASN A 92 -19.82 6.93 -1.44
N ALA A 93 -19.75 6.42 -0.22
CA ALA A 93 -18.46 6.11 0.43
C ALA A 93 -17.65 5.07 -0.34
N TYR A 94 -18.31 4.05 -0.87
CA TYR A 94 -17.68 3.03 -1.70
C TYR A 94 -17.06 3.65 -2.96
N ASN A 95 -17.82 4.47 -3.67
CA ASN A 95 -17.33 5.13 -4.88
C ASN A 95 -16.15 6.06 -4.59
N ASP A 96 -16.20 6.81 -3.49
CA ASP A 96 -15.07 7.65 -3.06
C ASP A 96 -13.80 6.82 -2.80
N LEU A 97 -13.94 5.67 -2.16
CA LEU A 97 -12.82 4.77 -1.90
C LEU A 97 -12.25 4.18 -3.19
N ILE A 98 -13.10 3.82 -4.15
CA ILE A 98 -12.66 3.38 -5.48
C ILE A 98 -11.83 4.48 -6.15
N ASP A 99 -12.28 5.72 -6.10
CA ASP A 99 -11.56 6.86 -6.67
C ASP A 99 -10.20 7.08 -5.99
N LYS A 100 -10.07 6.70 -4.73
CA LYS A 100 -8.81 6.75 -3.97
C LYS A 100 -7.89 5.55 -4.22
N GLY A 101 -8.30 4.61 -5.05
CA GLY A 101 -7.50 3.46 -5.42
C GLY A 101 -7.70 2.24 -4.54
N MET A 102 -8.83 2.14 -3.84
CA MET A 102 -9.16 0.95 -3.05
C MET A 102 -9.14 -0.32 -3.89
N GLN A 103 -8.49 -1.34 -3.37
CA GLN A 103 -8.37 -2.64 -4.02
C GLN A 103 -9.19 -3.73 -3.30
N MET A 104 -9.46 -3.53 -2.03
CA MET A 104 -10.25 -4.43 -1.21
C MET A 104 -11.06 -3.63 -0.20
N LEU A 105 -12.27 -4.07 0.08
CA LEU A 105 -13.14 -3.48 1.09
C LEU A 105 -13.24 -4.40 2.30
N CYS A 106 -13.12 -3.82 3.46
CA CYS A 106 -13.35 -4.47 4.76
C CYS A 106 -14.66 -3.97 5.39
#